data_9fed544b72c1f23b2ba9cb2ee37aa513
#
_entry.id   9fed544b72c1f23b2ba9cb2ee37aa513
#
_cell.length_a   1.000
_cell.length_b   1.000
_cell.length_c   1.000
_cell.angle_alpha   90.00
_cell.angle_beta   90.00
_cell.angle_gamma   90.00
#
_symmetry.space_group_name_H-M   'P 1'
#
loop_
_entity.id
_entity.type
_entity.pdbx_description
1 polymer ?
#
loop_
_entity_poly.entity_id
_entity_poly.type
_entity_poly.pdbx_seq_one_letter_code
_entity_poly.pdbx_strand_id
1 'polypeptide(L)'
;MERGTRNKRRAPVPRSDFRVPRSGELPPIDRTYKLFIGGTQARPDEGYSRKILAPSGALLAEVAEGNRKDIRNAVEAAHAAEGWAKTSGHNRGQVLYYLAENLAQRADEFAERISGMTGRDAGDARREVDASIARLFSYAAWADKYDGAVHQTPIRGVTLAMNEPMGVIGIACPEAAPLLGFVSLVGPAVAVGNTVIAIPSEAHPLAATELYTVLDSSDVPAGVINIVTGAKDALAKVLAEHDDVDAVWYFGSQTAGAEVERASAGNMKRTWVEWHARDWADSRHGEGREFLREATQVKNIWIPYGE
;
A
#
# COMPACT_ATOMS: atom_id res chain seq x y z
N MET A 1 -48.78 50.82 -4.87
CA MET A 1 -48.05 49.96 -5.82
C MET A 1 -47.45 48.82 -5.02
N GLU A 2 -48.21 47.72 -4.86
CA GLU A 2 -47.80 46.52 -4.16
C GLU A 2 -47.11 45.58 -5.15
N ARG A 3 -45.89 45.15 -4.85
CA ARG A 3 -45.19 44.08 -5.61
C ARG A 3 -45.35 42.78 -4.83
N GLY A 4 -46.21 41.91 -5.32
CA GLY A 4 -46.43 40.58 -4.82
C GLY A 4 -45.22 39.67 -5.09
N THR A 5 -44.65 39.11 -4.04
CA THR A 5 -43.62 38.05 -4.07
C THR A 5 -44.30 36.71 -4.36
N ARG A 6 -44.08 36.16 -5.54
CA ARG A 6 -44.51 34.83 -5.96
C ARG A 6 -43.66 33.78 -5.27
N ASN A 7 -44.21 33.10 -4.28
CA ASN A 7 -43.65 31.96 -3.60
C ASN A 7 -43.69 30.73 -4.54
N LYS A 8 -42.53 30.36 -5.14
CA LYS A 8 -42.39 29.14 -5.95
C LYS A 8 -42.36 27.94 -5.01
N ARG A 9 -43.48 27.22 -4.88
CA ARG A 9 -43.52 25.90 -4.25
C ARG A 9 -42.59 24.96 -4.96
N ARG A 10 -41.59 24.42 -4.23
CA ARG A 10 -40.72 23.32 -4.72
C ARG A 10 -41.58 22.08 -4.93
N ALA A 11 -41.41 21.45 -6.10
CA ALA A 11 -42.02 20.16 -6.40
C ALA A 11 -41.51 19.11 -5.38
N PRO A 12 -42.35 18.16 -4.96
CA PRO A 12 -41.93 17.10 -4.07
C PRO A 12 -40.94 16.18 -4.76
N VAL A 13 -39.79 15.92 -4.10
CA VAL A 13 -38.79 14.93 -4.52
C VAL A 13 -39.46 13.57 -4.54
N PRO A 14 -39.39 12.78 -5.61
CA PRO A 14 -39.98 11.45 -5.64
C PRO A 14 -39.33 10.60 -4.55
N ARG A 15 -40.15 10.05 -3.67
CA ARG A 15 -39.68 9.03 -2.70
C ARG A 15 -39.20 7.85 -3.49
N SER A 16 -37.94 7.49 -3.36
CA SER A 16 -37.44 6.22 -3.85
C SER A 16 -38.28 5.10 -3.22
N ASP A 17 -38.93 4.31 -4.04
CA ASP A 17 -39.64 3.10 -3.62
C ASP A 17 -38.61 2.10 -3.10
N PHE A 18 -38.26 2.22 -1.85
CA PHE A 18 -37.57 1.17 -1.12
C PHE A 18 -38.57 0.03 -0.94
N ARG A 19 -38.64 -0.90 -1.90
CA ARG A 19 -39.35 -2.15 -1.72
C ARG A 19 -38.55 -3.01 -0.76
N VAL A 20 -39.02 -3.10 0.47
CA VAL A 20 -38.55 -4.14 1.41
C VAL A 20 -38.93 -5.50 0.77
N PRO A 21 -37.96 -6.42 0.57
CA PRO A 21 -38.28 -7.75 0.02
C PRO A 21 -39.27 -8.47 0.93
N ARG A 22 -40.39 -8.94 0.36
CA ARG A 22 -41.41 -9.71 1.07
C ARG A 22 -41.07 -11.22 1.05
N SER A 23 -39.96 -11.61 1.56
CA SER A 23 -39.66 -13.01 1.89
C SER A 23 -38.36 -12.99 2.70
N GLY A 24 -38.25 -13.86 3.68
CA GLY A 24 -37.12 -13.86 4.65
C GLY A 24 -35.74 -14.22 4.06
N GLU A 25 -35.50 -13.91 2.80
CA GLU A 25 -34.17 -13.93 2.20
C GLU A 25 -33.47 -12.62 2.55
N LEU A 26 -32.44 -12.72 3.36
CA LEU A 26 -31.49 -11.62 3.57
C LEU A 26 -30.96 -11.17 2.20
N PRO A 27 -30.85 -9.86 1.93
CA PRO A 27 -30.22 -9.40 0.69
C PRO A 27 -28.84 -10.02 0.57
N PRO A 28 -28.41 -10.37 -0.65
CA PRO A 28 -27.08 -10.94 -0.85
C PRO A 28 -26.03 -9.99 -0.29
N ILE A 29 -25.11 -10.54 0.51
CA ILE A 29 -24.00 -9.74 1.07
C ILE A 29 -23.19 -9.20 -0.10
N ASP A 30 -23.01 -7.90 -0.16
CA ASP A 30 -22.09 -7.26 -1.11
C ASP A 30 -20.67 -7.73 -0.77
N ARG A 31 -20.10 -8.58 -1.62
CA ARG A 31 -18.74 -9.12 -1.49
C ARG A 31 -17.72 -8.33 -2.29
N THR A 32 -18.05 -7.12 -2.69
CA THR A 32 -17.15 -6.26 -3.46
C THR A 32 -16.24 -5.49 -2.54
N TYR A 33 -14.95 -5.83 -2.54
CA TYR A 33 -13.93 -5.04 -1.87
C TYR A 33 -13.64 -3.78 -2.67
N LYS A 34 -13.69 -2.63 -2.00
CA LYS A 34 -13.38 -1.32 -2.57
C LYS A 34 -11.88 -1.07 -2.56
N LEU A 35 -11.45 0.06 -3.10
CA LEU A 35 -10.10 0.58 -2.90
C LEU A 35 -9.94 1.07 -1.45
N PHE A 36 -8.70 1.20 -0.97
CA PHE A 36 -8.40 1.81 0.32
C PHE A 36 -7.53 3.06 0.09
N ILE A 37 -8.12 4.24 0.22
CA ILE A 37 -7.47 5.51 -0.09
C ILE A 37 -7.76 6.50 1.03
N GLY A 38 -6.73 7.15 1.54
CA GLY A 38 -6.88 8.15 2.59
C GLY A 38 -7.44 7.59 3.90
N GLY A 39 -7.12 6.33 4.24
CA GLY A 39 -7.59 5.66 5.45
C GLY A 39 -9.04 5.20 5.38
N THR A 40 -9.69 5.19 4.22
CA THR A 40 -11.08 4.78 4.06
C THR A 40 -11.30 3.93 2.82
N GLN A 41 -12.36 3.13 2.83
CA GLN A 41 -12.77 2.38 1.66
C GLN A 41 -13.45 3.29 0.62
N ALA A 42 -12.82 3.43 -0.56
CA ALA A 42 -13.30 4.25 -1.66
C ALA A 42 -13.82 3.39 -2.83
N ARG A 43 -14.93 3.81 -3.44
CA ARG A 43 -15.39 3.20 -4.69
C ARG A 43 -14.46 3.60 -5.83
N PRO A 44 -14.15 2.71 -6.79
CA PRO A 44 -13.38 3.08 -7.97
C PRO A 44 -14.16 4.11 -8.81
N ASP A 45 -13.46 5.02 -9.46
CA ASP A 45 -14.06 6.15 -10.20
C ASP A 45 -15.06 5.69 -11.26
N GLU A 46 -14.72 4.66 -12.03
CA GLU A 46 -15.61 4.12 -13.07
C GLU A 46 -16.61 3.08 -12.55
N GLY A 47 -16.51 2.66 -11.29
CA GLY A 47 -17.43 1.71 -10.67
C GLY A 47 -17.23 0.26 -11.12
N TYR A 48 -16.12 -0.06 -11.82
CA TYR A 48 -15.84 -1.42 -12.26
C TYR A 48 -15.30 -2.30 -11.13
N SER A 49 -15.65 -3.59 -11.22
CA SER A 49 -15.10 -4.65 -10.36
C SER A 49 -14.79 -5.89 -11.19
N ARG A 50 -13.91 -6.73 -10.67
CA ARG A 50 -13.60 -8.04 -11.23
C ARG A 50 -13.80 -9.15 -10.22
N LYS A 51 -14.13 -10.33 -10.70
CA LYS A 51 -14.36 -11.53 -9.89
C LYS A 51 -13.02 -12.17 -9.53
N ILE A 52 -12.87 -12.53 -8.27
CA ILE A 52 -11.78 -13.38 -7.79
C ILE A 52 -12.33 -14.78 -7.56
N LEU A 53 -11.75 -15.73 -8.25
CA LEU A 53 -12.18 -17.13 -8.23
C LEU A 53 -11.16 -17.98 -7.47
N ALA A 54 -11.64 -18.96 -6.72
CA ALA A 54 -10.81 -20.04 -6.23
C ALA A 54 -10.28 -20.89 -7.40
N PRO A 55 -9.23 -21.70 -7.22
CA PRO A 55 -8.76 -22.65 -8.23
C PRO A 55 -9.84 -23.65 -8.68
N SER A 56 -10.85 -23.91 -7.85
CA SER A 56 -12.05 -24.71 -8.19
C SER A 56 -13.03 -24.01 -9.12
N GLY A 57 -12.83 -22.73 -9.43
CA GLY A 57 -13.76 -21.88 -10.18
C GLY A 57 -14.88 -21.26 -9.32
N ALA A 58 -14.93 -21.52 -8.03
CA ALA A 58 -15.91 -20.92 -7.13
C ALA A 58 -15.62 -19.42 -6.93
N LEU A 59 -16.67 -18.59 -6.92
CA LEU A 59 -16.55 -17.16 -6.64
C LEU A 59 -16.20 -16.94 -5.16
N LEU A 60 -15.06 -16.31 -4.88
CA LEU A 60 -14.64 -15.91 -3.55
C LEU A 60 -15.15 -14.51 -3.20
N ALA A 61 -14.92 -13.55 -4.09
CA ALA A 61 -15.28 -12.15 -3.91
C ALA A 61 -15.22 -11.39 -5.23
N GLU A 62 -15.62 -10.13 -5.21
CA GLU A 62 -15.27 -9.15 -6.23
C GLU A 62 -14.35 -8.08 -5.64
N VAL A 63 -13.42 -7.57 -6.45
CA VAL A 63 -12.55 -6.45 -6.07
C VAL A 63 -12.69 -5.30 -7.05
N ALA A 64 -12.55 -4.09 -6.55
CA ALA A 64 -12.61 -2.89 -7.38
C ALA A 64 -11.50 -2.91 -8.44
N GLU A 65 -11.80 -2.38 -9.62
CA GLU A 65 -10.83 -2.09 -10.68
C GLU A 65 -10.51 -0.60 -10.65
N GLY A 66 -9.37 -0.26 -10.07
CA GLY A 66 -8.85 1.10 -10.05
C GLY A 66 -8.36 1.57 -11.42
N ASN A 67 -8.38 2.87 -11.63
CA ASN A 67 -7.95 3.52 -12.85
C ASN A 67 -6.96 4.67 -12.57
N ARG A 68 -6.61 5.44 -13.61
CA ARG A 68 -5.69 6.60 -13.50
C ARG A 68 -6.16 7.64 -12.48
N LYS A 69 -7.46 7.88 -12.37
CA LYS A 69 -7.99 8.87 -11.42
C LYS A 69 -7.91 8.37 -9.99
N ASP A 70 -8.11 7.08 -9.76
CA ASP A 70 -7.95 6.46 -8.44
C ASP A 70 -6.49 6.52 -7.96
N ILE A 71 -5.53 6.29 -8.87
CA ILE A 71 -4.10 6.49 -8.58
C ILE A 71 -3.84 7.96 -8.19
N ARG A 72 -4.36 8.94 -8.94
CA ARG A 72 -4.20 10.36 -8.59
C ARG A 72 -4.79 10.66 -7.21
N ASN A 73 -5.98 10.18 -6.90
CA ASN A 73 -6.62 10.36 -5.60
C ASN A 73 -5.76 9.73 -4.48
N ALA A 74 -5.14 8.57 -4.74
CA ALA A 74 -4.24 7.92 -3.80
C ALA A 74 -2.93 8.70 -3.59
N VAL A 75 -2.38 9.31 -4.66
CA VAL A 75 -1.21 10.20 -4.57
C VAL A 75 -1.54 11.46 -3.76
N GLU A 76 -2.69 12.09 -4.02
CA GLU A 76 -3.15 13.25 -3.24
C GLU A 76 -3.30 12.89 -1.74
N ALA A 77 -3.86 11.72 -1.43
CA ALA A 77 -3.98 11.23 -0.06
C ALA A 77 -2.61 10.95 0.60
N ALA A 78 -1.67 10.39 -0.16
CA ALA A 78 -0.32 10.12 0.30
C ALA A 78 0.45 11.42 0.63
N HIS A 79 0.33 12.44 -0.21
CA HIS A 79 0.88 13.78 0.05
C HIS A 79 0.24 14.44 1.28
N ALA A 80 -1.07 14.33 1.45
CA ALA A 80 -1.75 14.86 2.64
C ALA A 80 -1.23 14.23 3.95
N ALA A 81 -0.63 13.03 3.86
CA ALA A 81 -0.01 12.30 4.97
C ALA A 81 1.50 12.54 5.13
N GLU A 82 2.11 13.51 4.44
CA GLU A 82 3.56 13.80 4.51
C GLU A 82 4.10 14.04 5.94
N GLY A 83 3.20 14.41 6.86
CA GLY A 83 3.49 14.53 8.29
C GLY A 83 4.06 13.24 8.91
N TRP A 84 3.83 12.08 8.28
CA TRP A 84 4.37 10.80 8.70
C TRP A 84 5.90 10.79 8.71
N ALA A 85 6.56 11.42 7.75
CA ALA A 85 8.01 11.58 7.68
C ALA A 85 8.57 12.32 8.90
N LYS A 86 7.80 13.22 9.50
CA LYS A 86 8.17 14.02 10.68
C LYS A 86 7.89 13.31 12.01
N THR A 87 7.13 12.21 11.97
CA THR A 87 6.87 11.36 13.14
C THR A 87 8.17 10.67 13.55
N SER A 88 8.45 10.58 14.85
CA SER A 88 9.66 9.92 15.34
C SER A 88 9.72 8.45 14.92
N GLY A 89 10.93 7.92 14.69
CA GLY A 89 11.13 6.50 14.38
C GLY A 89 10.51 5.59 15.45
N HIS A 90 10.59 5.98 16.72
CA HIS A 90 9.95 5.26 17.83
C HIS A 90 8.43 5.16 17.64
N ASN A 91 7.75 6.27 17.36
CA ASN A 91 6.30 6.26 17.16
C ASN A 91 5.89 5.48 15.91
N ARG A 92 6.66 5.57 14.82
CA ARG A 92 6.43 4.74 13.64
C ARG A 92 6.57 3.25 13.95
N GLY A 93 7.59 2.90 14.73
CA GLY A 93 7.78 1.54 15.23
C GLY A 93 6.58 1.05 16.04
N GLN A 94 6.04 1.87 16.94
CA GLN A 94 4.87 1.52 17.76
C GLN A 94 3.64 1.21 16.90
N VAL A 95 3.35 2.03 15.89
CA VAL A 95 2.24 1.78 14.96
C VAL A 95 2.44 0.45 14.20
N LEU A 96 3.67 0.17 13.75
CA LEU A 96 3.97 -1.08 13.05
C LEU A 96 3.91 -2.30 13.98
N TYR A 97 4.32 -2.18 15.25
CA TYR A 97 4.12 -3.23 16.26
C TYR A 97 2.64 -3.54 16.44
N TYR A 98 1.83 -2.50 16.59
CA TYR A 98 0.39 -2.66 16.75
C TYR A 98 -0.27 -3.27 15.51
N LEU A 99 0.19 -2.88 14.31
CA LEU A 99 -0.24 -3.52 13.06
C LEU A 99 0.10 -5.03 13.03
N ALA A 100 1.31 -5.40 13.48
CA ALA A 100 1.72 -6.80 13.56
C ALA A 100 0.89 -7.61 14.58
N GLU A 101 0.61 -7.02 15.74
CA GLU A 101 -0.22 -7.64 16.77
C GLU A 101 -1.67 -7.85 16.31
N ASN A 102 -2.26 -6.86 15.66
CA ASN A 102 -3.62 -6.97 15.13
C ASN A 102 -3.70 -7.98 13.96
N LEU A 103 -2.67 -8.05 13.10
CA LEU A 103 -2.58 -9.10 12.08
C LEU A 103 -2.46 -10.48 12.73
N ALA A 104 -1.66 -10.62 13.79
CA ALA A 104 -1.49 -11.88 14.51
C ALA A 104 -2.79 -12.41 15.11
N GLN A 105 -3.66 -11.53 15.63
CA GLN A 105 -4.97 -11.91 16.16
C GLN A 105 -5.90 -12.47 15.08
N ARG A 106 -5.68 -12.15 13.82
CA ARG A 106 -6.48 -12.57 12.68
C ARG A 106 -5.75 -13.56 11.76
N ALA A 107 -4.65 -14.16 12.23
CA ALA A 107 -3.78 -14.99 11.41
C ALA A 107 -4.51 -16.15 10.72
N ASP A 108 -5.47 -16.80 11.40
CA ASP A 108 -6.25 -17.91 10.84
C ASP A 108 -7.15 -17.45 9.68
N GLU A 109 -7.79 -16.28 9.79
CA GLU A 109 -8.62 -15.69 8.70
C GLU A 109 -7.76 -15.42 7.46
N PHE A 110 -6.58 -14.84 7.64
CA PHE A 110 -5.66 -14.57 6.54
C PHE A 110 -5.13 -15.86 5.90
N ALA A 111 -4.80 -16.87 6.70
CA ALA A 111 -4.36 -18.17 6.20
C ALA A 111 -5.46 -18.86 5.38
N GLU A 112 -6.70 -18.86 5.87
CA GLU A 112 -7.85 -19.39 5.14
C GLU A 112 -8.07 -18.62 3.82
N ARG A 113 -7.97 -17.28 3.84
CA ARG A 113 -8.12 -16.45 2.66
C ARG A 113 -7.04 -16.74 1.61
N ILE A 114 -5.78 -16.86 2.02
CA ILE A 114 -4.67 -17.19 1.14
C ILE A 114 -4.83 -18.60 0.56
N SER A 115 -5.15 -19.60 1.38
CA SER A 115 -5.41 -20.96 0.93
C SER A 115 -6.55 -21.02 -0.08
N GLY A 116 -7.66 -20.33 0.20
CA GLY A 116 -8.82 -20.26 -0.68
C GLY A 116 -8.53 -19.64 -2.05
N MET A 117 -7.72 -18.57 -2.10
CA MET A 117 -7.33 -17.91 -3.35
C MET A 117 -6.32 -18.72 -4.16
N THR A 118 -5.31 -19.25 -3.50
CA THR A 118 -4.11 -19.82 -4.17
C THR A 118 -4.22 -21.33 -4.38
N GLY A 119 -5.08 -22.01 -3.63
CA GLY A 119 -5.14 -23.47 -3.58
C GLY A 119 -3.99 -24.13 -2.82
N ARG A 120 -3.11 -23.35 -2.16
CA ARG A 120 -2.06 -23.91 -1.30
C ARG A 120 -2.67 -24.53 -0.06
N ASP A 121 -1.97 -25.50 0.52
CA ASP A 121 -2.43 -26.12 1.78
C ASP A 121 -2.44 -25.08 2.94
N ALA A 122 -3.25 -25.36 3.95
CA ALA A 122 -3.45 -24.45 5.09
C ALA A 122 -2.16 -24.18 5.86
N GLY A 123 -1.25 -25.17 5.94
CA GLY A 123 0.04 -25.02 6.60
C GLY A 123 0.97 -24.07 5.87
N ASP A 124 1.02 -24.13 4.53
CA ASP A 124 1.78 -23.20 3.70
C ASP A 124 1.22 -21.78 3.78
N ALA A 125 -0.09 -21.64 3.72
CA ALA A 125 -0.75 -20.36 3.86
C ALA A 125 -0.49 -19.75 5.25
N ARG A 126 -0.56 -20.56 6.32
CA ARG A 126 -0.25 -20.11 7.67
C ARG A 126 1.20 -19.68 7.82
N ARG A 127 2.16 -20.40 7.24
CA ARG A 127 3.58 -19.99 7.24
C ARG A 127 3.80 -18.64 6.58
N GLU A 128 3.08 -18.34 5.50
CA GLU A 128 3.13 -17.02 4.85
C GLU A 128 2.64 -15.91 5.79
N VAL A 129 1.54 -16.13 6.51
CA VAL A 129 1.01 -15.17 7.49
C VAL A 129 1.98 -14.97 8.64
N ASP A 130 2.49 -16.06 9.23
CA ASP A 130 3.43 -15.99 10.34
C ASP A 130 4.73 -15.26 9.95
N ALA A 131 5.24 -15.50 8.74
CA ALA A 131 6.38 -14.76 8.18
C ALA A 131 6.05 -13.27 7.97
N SER A 132 4.84 -12.93 7.55
CA SER A 132 4.39 -11.55 7.38
C SER A 132 4.33 -10.80 8.71
N ILE A 133 3.81 -11.44 9.75
CA ILE A 133 3.78 -10.91 11.12
C ILE A 133 5.21 -10.67 11.63
N ALA A 134 6.09 -11.67 11.52
CA ALA A 134 7.49 -11.55 11.92
C ALA A 134 8.20 -10.40 11.16
N ARG A 135 7.89 -10.22 9.88
CA ARG A 135 8.43 -9.17 9.03
C ARG A 135 8.01 -7.77 9.49
N LEU A 136 6.74 -7.59 9.87
CA LEU A 136 6.26 -6.34 10.45
C LEU A 136 6.97 -6.01 11.77
N PHE A 137 7.13 -6.99 12.66
CA PHE A 137 7.91 -6.82 13.89
C PHE A 137 9.35 -6.44 13.62
N SER A 138 9.98 -7.07 12.64
CA SER A 138 11.36 -6.76 12.24
C SER A 138 11.50 -5.32 11.76
N TYR A 139 10.65 -4.85 10.85
CA TYR A 139 10.72 -3.47 10.36
C TYR A 139 10.25 -2.45 11.38
N ALA A 140 9.33 -2.78 12.28
CA ALA A 140 9.02 -1.96 13.44
C ALA A 140 10.25 -1.72 14.32
N ALA A 141 11.06 -2.78 14.55
CA ALA A 141 12.30 -2.68 15.30
C ALA A 141 13.38 -1.88 14.57
N TRP A 142 13.35 -1.78 13.24
CA TRP A 142 14.27 -0.96 12.45
C TRP A 142 13.89 0.52 12.39
N ALA A 143 12.64 0.90 12.63
CA ALA A 143 12.12 2.23 12.41
C ALA A 143 12.90 3.35 13.15
N ASP A 144 13.49 3.05 14.30
CA ASP A 144 14.28 3.98 15.11
C ASP A 144 15.80 3.70 15.08
N LYS A 145 16.26 2.82 14.18
CA LYS A 145 17.67 2.37 14.11
C LYS A 145 18.33 2.60 12.77
N TYR A 146 17.58 3.12 11.79
CA TYR A 146 18.07 3.33 10.44
C TYR A 146 18.13 4.82 10.10
N ASP A 147 18.93 5.57 10.88
CA ASP A 147 18.98 7.04 10.87
C ASP A 147 20.18 7.62 10.12
N GLY A 148 21.27 6.87 9.96
CA GLY A 148 22.44 7.33 9.19
C GLY A 148 23.78 6.94 9.79
N ALA A 149 24.82 7.63 9.34
CA ALA A 149 26.20 7.40 9.76
C ALA A 149 27.02 8.70 9.84
N VAL A 150 28.08 8.67 10.63
CA VAL A 150 29.12 9.70 10.63
C VAL A 150 30.31 9.19 9.82
N HIS A 151 30.76 9.98 8.84
CA HIS A 151 31.87 9.62 7.98
C HIS A 151 33.16 10.42 8.30
N GLN A 152 34.27 9.74 8.29
CA GLN A 152 35.57 10.37 8.29
C GLN A 152 35.93 10.77 6.86
N THR A 153 36.20 12.05 6.65
CA THR A 153 36.59 12.63 5.37
C THR A 153 37.97 13.22 5.42
N PRO A 154 38.69 13.37 4.29
CA PRO A 154 40.03 13.96 4.26
C PRO A 154 40.05 15.48 4.55
N ILE A 155 38.90 16.14 4.59
CA ILE A 155 38.76 17.55 4.95
C ILE A 155 38.46 17.70 6.44
N ARG A 156 38.89 18.85 7.03
CA ARG A 156 38.60 19.15 8.44
C ARG A 156 37.09 19.43 8.60
N GLY A 157 36.41 18.53 9.28
CA GLY A 157 34.97 18.65 9.48
C GLY A 157 34.35 17.35 9.96
N VAL A 158 33.06 17.43 10.31
CA VAL A 158 32.20 16.26 10.52
C VAL A 158 31.30 16.13 9.32
N THR A 159 31.24 14.95 8.75
CA THR A 159 30.32 14.63 7.65
C THR A 159 29.30 13.63 8.15
N LEU A 160 28.03 14.03 8.12
CA LEU A 160 26.90 13.18 8.43
C LEU A 160 26.29 12.69 7.13
N ALA A 161 25.98 11.40 7.05
CA ALA A 161 25.15 10.80 6.00
C ALA A 161 23.83 10.39 6.64
N MET A 162 22.81 11.23 6.52
CA MET A 162 21.49 11.02 7.11
C MET A 162 20.62 10.24 6.14
N ASN A 163 19.98 9.17 6.62
CA ASN A 163 18.95 8.48 5.84
C ASN A 163 17.62 9.23 5.98
N GLU A 164 17.10 9.76 4.88
CA GLU A 164 15.81 10.44 4.83
C GLU A 164 14.83 9.62 3.98
N PRO A 165 13.52 9.63 4.28
CA PRO A 165 12.53 8.98 3.42
C PRO A 165 12.58 9.56 2.00
N MET A 166 12.21 8.75 1.02
CA MET A 166 12.06 9.19 -0.37
C MET A 166 10.88 10.18 -0.52
N GLY A 167 9.76 9.90 0.15
CA GLY A 167 8.49 10.63 0.05
C GLY A 167 7.34 9.70 -0.28
N VAL A 168 6.72 9.86 -1.44
CA VAL A 168 5.63 9.01 -1.93
C VAL A 168 6.21 7.88 -2.78
N ILE A 169 5.99 6.64 -2.36
CA ILE A 169 6.46 5.44 -3.09
C ILE A 169 5.27 4.71 -3.70
N GLY A 170 5.26 4.55 -5.02
CA GLY A 170 4.35 3.64 -5.72
C GLY A 170 4.93 2.22 -5.72
N ILE A 171 4.16 1.23 -5.31
CA ILE A 171 4.61 -0.16 -5.17
C ILE A 171 3.68 -1.08 -5.94
N ALA A 172 4.17 -1.71 -7.02
CA ALA A 172 3.49 -2.80 -7.71
C ALA A 172 4.02 -4.14 -7.18
N CYS A 173 3.21 -4.80 -6.35
CA CYS A 173 3.60 -6.00 -5.60
C CYS A 173 3.73 -7.25 -6.49
N PRO A 174 4.53 -8.25 -6.07
CA PRO A 174 4.65 -9.52 -6.78
C PRO A 174 3.36 -10.33 -6.74
N GLU A 175 3.22 -11.27 -7.68
CA GLU A 175 2.11 -12.23 -7.69
C GLU A 175 2.32 -13.37 -6.70
N ALA A 176 3.57 -13.74 -6.46
CA ALA A 176 3.93 -14.75 -5.48
C ALA A 176 3.86 -14.19 -4.05
N ALA A 177 3.43 -15.04 -3.11
CA ALA A 177 3.32 -14.70 -1.68
C ALA A 177 2.53 -13.39 -1.46
N PRO A 178 1.21 -13.37 -1.76
CA PRO A 178 0.41 -12.15 -1.88
C PRO A 178 0.35 -11.29 -0.62
N LEU A 179 0.43 -11.88 0.56
CA LEU A 179 0.54 -11.13 1.82
C LEU A 179 1.99 -10.80 2.16
N LEU A 180 2.88 -11.80 2.11
CA LEU A 180 4.27 -11.63 2.52
C LEU A 180 5.02 -10.69 1.57
N GLY A 181 4.81 -10.80 0.26
CA GLY A 181 5.38 -9.88 -0.72
C GLY A 181 4.91 -8.44 -0.50
N PHE A 182 3.61 -8.26 -0.24
CA PHE A 182 3.04 -6.96 0.09
C PHE A 182 3.67 -6.35 1.36
N VAL A 183 3.68 -7.11 2.46
CA VAL A 183 4.22 -6.66 3.75
C VAL A 183 5.72 -6.38 3.67
N SER A 184 6.47 -7.20 2.92
CA SER A 184 7.92 -7.05 2.74
C SER A 184 8.30 -5.75 2.04
N LEU A 185 7.42 -5.21 1.20
CA LEU A 185 7.64 -3.97 0.47
C LEU A 185 7.07 -2.75 1.21
N VAL A 186 5.84 -2.86 1.70
CA VAL A 186 5.17 -1.76 2.39
C VAL A 186 5.76 -1.49 3.77
N GLY A 187 6.07 -2.53 4.54
CA GLY A 187 6.60 -2.43 5.90
C GLY A 187 7.85 -1.54 6.02
N PRO A 188 8.95 -1.83 5.30
CA PRO A 188 10.17 -1.02 5.35
C PRO A 188 9.97 0.40 4.83
N ALA A 189 9.17 0.60 3.79
CA ALA A 189 8.87 1.93 3.26
C ALA A 189 8.21 2.82 4.32
N VAL A 190 7.19 2.30 5.00
CA VAL A 190 6.46 3.01 6.05
C VAL A 190 7.30 3.17 7.31
N ALA A 191 8.12 2.18 7.69
CA ALA A 191 9.00 2.23 8.86
C ALA A 191 9.96 3.42 8.83
N VAL A 192 10.51 3.74 7.67
CA VAL A 192 11.47 4.85 7.52
C VAL A 192 10.80 6.20 7.21
N GLY A 193 9.45 6.24 7.13
CA GLY A 193 8.69 7.51 7.06
C GLY A 193 8.12 7.86 5.69
N ASN A 194 8.12 6.94 4.73
CA ASN A 194 7.43 7.17 3.46
C ASN A 194 5.92 6.95 3.57
N THR A 195 5.18 7.52 2.64
CA THR A 195 3.80 7.16 2.33
C THR A 195 3.77 6.28 1.09
N VAL A 196 2.80 5.38 0.99
CA VAL A 196 2.80 4.38 -0.10
C VAL A 196 1.46 4.31 -0.82
N ILE A 197 1.54 4.07 -2.14
CA ILE A 197 0.44 3.61 -2.96
C ILE A 197 0.79 2.19 -3.42
N ALA A 198 0.15 1.20 -2.82
CA ALA A 198 0.41 -0.21 -3.11
C ALA A 198 -0.64 -0.76 -4.07
N ILE A 199 -0.17 -1.35 -5.16
CA ILE A 199 -0.94 -2.18 -6.08
C ILE A 199 -0.63 -3.62 -5.69
N PRO A 200 -1.56 -4.34 -5.03
CA PRO A 200 -1.32 -5.72 -4.59
C PRO A 200 -1.23 -6.68 -5.77
N SER A 201 -0.96 -7.95 -5.49
CA SER A 201 -1.04 -9.03 -6.48
C SER A 201 -2.34 -8.93 -7.28
N GLU A 202 -2.23 -8.91 -8.60
CA GLU A 202 -3.42 -8.87 -9.46
C GLU A 202 -4.21 -10.18 -9.38
N ALA A 203 -3.51 -11.31 -9.37
CA ALA A 203 -4.14 -12.62 -9.29
C ALA A 203 -4.74 -12.91 -7.89
N HIS A 204 -4.11 -12.43 -6.81
CA HIS A 204 -4.44 -12.79 -5.44
C HIS A 204 -4.63 -11.57 -4.53
N PRO A 205 -5.51 -10.61 -4.84
CA PRO A 205 -5.60 -9.33 -4.14
C PRO A 205 -6.24 -9.41 -2.75
N LEU A 206 -6.98 -10.49 -2.44
CA LEU A 206 -7.82 -10.54 -1.24
C LEU A 206 -7.02 -10.50 0.06
N ALA A 207 -5.77 -10.97 0.08
CA ALA A 207 -4.90 -10.83 1.25
C ALA A 207 -4.64 -9.36 1.60
N ALA A 208 -4.43 -8.51 0.59
CA ALA A 208 -4.25 -7.07 0.79
C ALA A 208 -5.56 -6.36 1.14
N THR A 209 -6.70 -6.79 0.58
CA THR A 209 -8.00 -6.16 0.92
C THR A 209 -8.48 -6.52 2.33
N GLU A 210 -8.12 -7.68 2.85
CA GLU A 210 -8.40 -8.02 4.26
C GLU A 210 -7.60 -7.15 5.24
N LEU A 211 -6.43 -6.63 4.82
CA LEU A 211 -5.64 -5.72 5.66
C LEU A 211 -6.36 -4.40 5.97
N TYR A 212 -7.39 -3.99 5.22
CA TYR A 212 -8.09 -2.73 5.47
C TYR A 212 -8.58 -2.62 6.92
N THR A 213 -9.18 -3.68 7.46
CA THR A 213 -9.66 -3.71 8.84
C THR A 213 -8.53 -3.74 9.86
N VAL A 214 -7.39 -4.33 9.52
CA VAL A 214 -6.19 -4.34 10.37
C VAL A 214 -5.57 -2.94 10.38
N LEU A 215 -5.49 -2.27 9.23
CA LEU A 215 -5.01 -0.88 9.13
C LEU A 215 -5.88 0.09 9.93
N ASP A 216 -7.22 -0.03 9.78
CA ASP A 216 -8.19 0.80 10.51
C ASP A 216 -8.08 0.67 12.03
N SER A 217 -7.69 -0.52 12.53
CA SER A 217 -7.58 -0.82 13.96
C SER A 217 -6.17 -0.65 14.53
N SER A 218 -5.19 -0.21 13.72
CA SER A 218 -3.76 -0.19 14.11
C SER A 218 -3.15 1.21 14.17
N ASP A 219 -3.97 2.25 14.30
CA ASP A 219 -3.54 3.64 14.38
C ASP A 219 -2.65 4.11 13.20
N VAL A 220 -2.73 3.43 12.05
CA VAL A 220 -2.06 3.87 10.83
C VAL A 220 -2.72 5.17 10.34
N PRO A 221 -1.98 6.29 10.26
CA PRO A 221 -2.61 7.54 9.85
C PRO A 221 -3.18 7.47 8.43
N ALA A 222 -4.31 8.13 8.23
CA ALA A 222 -4.98 8.21 6.93
C ALA A 222 -4.02 8.69 5.83
N GLY A 223 -3.95 7.97 4.72
CA GLY A 223 -3.08 8.29 3.58
C GLY A 223 -1.64 7.75 3.66
N VAL A 224 -1.17 7.24 4.81
CA VAL A 224 0.16 6.63 4.92
C VAL A 224 0.27 5.37 4.07
N ILE A 225 -0.78 4.53 4.09
CA ILE A 225 -0.90 3.35 3.23
C ILE A 225 -2.17 3.49 2.41
N ASN A 226 -2.03 3.48 1.08
CA ASN A 226 -3.13 3.47 0.13
C ASN A 226 -3.04 2.19 -0.69
N ILE A 227 -4.17 1.51 -0.93
CA ILE A 227 -4.20 0.25 -1.67
C ILE A 227 -5.18 0.39 -2.84
N VAL A 228 -4.64 0.24 -4.05
CA VAL A 228 -5.40 0.34 -5.30
C VAL A 228 -5.31 -0.98 -6.03
N THR A 229 -6.42 -1.74 -6.04
CA THR A 229 -6.55 -2.98 -6.82
C THR A 229 -6.87 -2.67 -8.27
N GLY A 230 -6.42 -3.52 -9.20
CA GLY A 230 -6.67 -3.34 -10.63
C GLY A 230 -5.61 -4.01 -11.50
N ALA A 231 -5.59 -3.69 -12.78
CA ALA A 231 -4.59 -4.18 -13.73
C ALA A 231 -3.20 -3.61 -13.37
N LYS A 232 -2.37 -4.45 -12.77
CA LYS A 232 -1.10 -4.06 -12.12
C LYS A 232 -0.18 -3.26 -13.04
N ASP A 233 0.09 -3.76 -14.23
CA ASP A 233 1.03 -3.14 -15.16
C ASP A 233 0.52 -1.77 -15.65
N ALA A 234 -0.78 -1.65 -15.89
CA ALA A 234 -1.40 -0.39 -16.29
C ALA A 234 -1.35 0.66 -15.17
N LEU A 235 -1.65 0.26 -13.93
CA LEU A 235 -1.59 1.16 -12.77
C LEU A 235 -0.15 1.52 -12.41
N ALA A 236 0.80 0.58 -12.50
CA ALA A 236 2.23 0.84 -12.28
C ALA A 236 2.78 1.87 -13.28
N LYS A 237 2.36 1.79 -14.54
CA LYS A 237 2.70 2.81 -15.54
C LYS A 237 2.18 4.19 -15.15
N VAL A 238 0.95 4.28 -14.65
CA VAL A 238 0.39 5.57 -14.18
C VAL A 238 1.20 6.14 -13.01
N LEU A 239 1.63 5.31 -12.05
CA LEU A 239 2.52 5.73 -10.97
C LEU A 239 3.88 6.19 -11.50
N ALA A 240 4.43 5.50 -12.51
CA ALA A 240 5.69 5.86 -13.15
C ALA A 240 5.62 7.20 -13.89
N GLU A 241 4.48 7.52 -14.52
CA GLU A 241 4.23 8.79 -15.22
C GLU A 241 3.87 9.95 -14.28
N HIS A 242 3.50 9.69 -13.01
CA HIS A 242 2.98 10.73 -12.12
C HIS A 242 4.12 11.55 -11.51
N ASP A 243 4.10 12.88 -11.72
CA ASP A 243 5.18 13.78 -11.29
C ASP A 243 5.35 13.80 -9.75
N ASP A 244 4.26 13.69 -9.00
CA ASP A 244 4.26 13.73 -7.53
C ASP A 244 4.47 12.35 -6.88
N VAL A 245 5.08 11.39 -7.59
CA VAL A 245 5.56 10.12 -7.04
C VAL A 245 7.08 10.15 -7.06
N ASP A 246 7.72 9.96 -5.91
CA ASP A 246 9.16 10.11 -5.72
C ASP A 246 9.95 8.83 -6.05
N ALA A 247 9.33 7.68 -5.89
CA ALA A 247 9.91 6.40 -6.27
C ALA A 247 8.85 5.40 -6.74
N VAL A 248 9.24 4.47 -7.62
CA VAL A 248 8.39 3.37 -8.06
C VAL A 248 9.12 2.05 -7.91
N TRP A 249 8.49 1.13 -7.20
CA TRP A 249 8.95 -0.25 -7.04
C TRP A 249 8.03 -1.16 -7.85
N TYR A 250 8.60 -1.95 -8.75
CA TYR A 250 7.84 -2.83 -9.61
C TYR A 250 8.39 -4.26 -9.55
N PHE A 251 7.53 -5.20 -9.20
CA PHE A 251 7.83 -6.63 -9.11
C PHE A 251 6.89 -7.39 -10.05
N GLY A 252 7.39 -7.75 -11.24
CA GLY A 252 6.53 -8.35 -12.25
C GLY A 252 7.26 -8.79 -13.51
N SER A 253 6.74 -8.50 -14.70
CA SER A 253 7.36 -8.90 -15.96
C SER A 253 8.50 -7.98 -16.38
N GLN A 254 9.49 -8.51 -17.08
CA GLN A 254 10.61 -7.73 -17.61
C GLN A 254 10.12 -6.62 -18.57
N THR A 255 9.13 -6.93 -19.40
CA THR A 255 8.60 -5.97 -20.38
C THR A 255 7.95 -4.78 -19.71
N ALA A 256 7.07 -5.02 -18.73
CA ALA A 256 6.39 -3.94 -18.01
C ALA A 256 7.38 -3.19 -17.09
N GLY A 257 8.37 -3.89 -16.51
CA GLY A 257 9.44 -3.27 -15.75
C GLY A 257 10.23 -2.25 -16.56
N ALA A 258 10.65 -2.61 -17.77
CA ALA A 258 11.33 -1.69 -18.69
C ALA A 258 10.46 -0.49 -19.10
N GLU A 259 9.13 -0.68 -19.18
CA GLU A 259 8.20 0.43 -19.43
C GLU A 259 8.09 1.37 -18.22
N VAL A 260 8.04 0.81 -17.01
CA VAL A 260 8.04 1.58 -15.75
C VAL A 260 9.31 2.43 -15.64
N GLU A 261 10.50 1.85 -15.88
CA GLU A 261 11.76 2.59 -15.85
C GLU A 261 11.77 3.74 -16.87
N ARG A 262 11.33 3.47 -18.10
CA ARG A 262 11.26 4.50 -19.16
C ARG A 262 10.27 5.61 -18.80
N ALA A 263 9.09 5.27 -18.30
CA ALA A 263 8.07 6.25 -17.92
C ALA A 263 8.52 7.10 -16.72
N SER A 264 9.33 6.54 -15.83
CA SER A 264 9.88 7.22 -14.66
C SER A 264 10.97 8.25 -14.97
N ALA A 265 11.52 8.26 -16.18
CA ALA A 265 12.59 9.17 -16.56
C ALA A 265 12.15 10.65 -16.61
N GLY A 266 10.85 10.93 -16.72
CA GLY A 266 10.31 12.29 -16.87
C GLY A 266 10.63 13.23 -15.71
N ASN A 267 10.61 12.72 -14.47
CA ASN A 267 10.94 13.48 -13.26
C ASN A 267 12.12 12.88 -12.47
N MET A 268 12.88 11.97 -13.06
CA MET A 268 14.06 11.31 -12.47
C MET A 268 13.76 10.60 -11.14
N LYS A 269 12.54 10.09 -10.96
CA LYS A 269 12.20 9.32 -9.76
C LYS A 269 13.05 8.06 -9.64
N ARG A 270 13.25 7.62 -8.40
CA ARG A 270 13.98 6.38 -8.16
C ARG A 270 13.14 5.18 -8.56
N THR A 271 13.73 4.22 -9.25
CA THR A 271 13.07 2.96 -9.63
C THR A 271 13.77 1.77 -8.99
N TRP A 272 12.99 0.81 -8.53
CA TRP A 272 13.43 -0.52 -8.14
C TRP A 272 12.58 -1.55 -8.87
N VAL A 273 13.17 -2.15 -9.90
CA VAL A 273 12.46 -3.05 -10.82
C VAL A 273 13.06 -4.44 -10.75
N GLU A 274 12.23 -5.43 -10.46
CA GLU A 274 12.61 -6.83 -10.44
C GLU A 274 11.64 -7.71 -11.23
N TRP A 275 12.20 -8.56 -12.07
CA TRP A 275 11.46 -9.56 -12.87
C TRP A 275 11.89 -10.99 -12.58
N HIS A 276 12.89 -11.19 -11.73
CA HIS A 276 13.32 -12.51 -11.30
C HIS A 276 12.45 -13.03 -10.16
N ALA A 277 12.31 -14.35 -10.08
CA ALA A 277 11.64 -14.95 -8.95
C ALA A 277 12.44 -14.70 -7.67
N ARG A 278 11.81 -14.06 -6.68
CA ARG A 278 12.38 -13.83 -5.36
C ARG A 278 11.72 -14.79 -4.38
N ASP A 279 12.53 -15.46 -3.57
CA ASP A 279 12.02 -16.23 -2.44
C ASP A 279 11.72 -15.28 -1.28
N TRP A 280 10.45 -14.91 -1.16
CA TRP A 280 9.98 -14.00 -0.12
C TRP A 280 10.04 -14.60 1.28
N ALA A 281 10.02 -15.94 1.39
CA ALA A 281 10.09 -16.64 2.67
C ALA A 281 11.53 -16.72 3.21
N ASP A 282 12.54 -16.73 2.34
CA ASP A 282 13.94 -16.67 2.76
C ASP A 282 14.28 -15.27 3.29
N SER A 283 14.68 -15.17 4.56
CA SER A 283 15.04 -13.90 5.19
C SER A 283 16.21 -13.18 4.52
N ARG A 284 17.06 -13.87 3.78
CA ARG A 284 18.18 -13.25 3.03
C ARG A 284 17.71 -12.50 1.78
N HIS A 285 16.59 -12.92 1.19
CA HIS A 285 16.05 -12.39 -0.05
C HIS A 285 14.80 -11.54 0.14
N GLY A 286 13.95 -11.90 1.10
CA GLY A 286 12.67 -11.24 1.36
C GLY A 286 12.71 -10.18 2.45
N GLU A 287 13.86 -9.96 3.11
CA GLU A 287 14.00 -9.05 4.25
C GLU A 287 15.38 -8.38 4.26
N GLY A 288 15.53 -7.33 5.03
CA GLY A 288 16.82 -6.76 5.37
C GLY A 288 17.04 -5.33 4.92
N ARG A 289 18.32 -4.91 4.99
CA ARG A 289 18.73 -3.53 4.74
C ARG A 289 18.56 -3.06 3.29
N GLU A 290 18.47 -3.98 2.34
CA GLU A 290 18.19 -3.65 0.94
C GLU A 290 16.88 -2.85 0.84
N PHE A 291 15.82 -3.35 1.45
CA PHE A 291 14.51 -2.72 1.44
C PHE A 291 14.51 -1.34 2.11
N LEU A 292 15.23 -1.19 3.20
CA LEU A 292 15.39 0.10 3.87
C LEU A 292 16.20 1.09 3.02
N ARG A 293 17.25 0.61 2.33
CA ARG A 293 18.07 1.42 1.42
C ARG A 293 17.26 1.90 0.22
N GLU A 294 16.43 1.03 -0.36
CA GLU A 294 15.57 1.41 -1.48
C GLU A 294 14.47 2.40 -1.05
N ALA A 295 14.07 2.37 0.23
CA ALA A 295 13.08 3.28 0.81
C ALA A 295 13.66 4.64 1.26
N THR A 296 14.98 4.85 1.18
CA THR A 296 15.63 6.06 1.69
C THR A 296 16.59 6.68 0.69
N GLN A 297 16.80 7.97 0.83
CA GLN A 297 17.89 8.71 0.19
C GLN A 297 18.88 9.20 1.24
N VAL A 298 20.15 9.36 0.84
CA VAL A 298 21.19 9.85 1.73
C VAL A 298 21.37 11.36 1.56
N LYS A 299 21.16 12.09 2.65
CA LYS A 299 21.48 13.52 2.72
C LYS A 299 22.82 13.71 3.41
N ASN A 300 23.79 14.24 2.69
CA ASN A 300 25.09 14.56 3.24
C ASN A 300 25.11 15.97 3.85
N ILE A 301 25.51 16.07 5.13
CA ILE A 301 25.66 17.34 5.85
C ILE A 301 27.13 17.49 6.22
N TRP A 302 27.76 18.56 5.76
CA TRP A 302 29.16 18.87 5.97
C TRP A 302 29.27 20.01 6.96
N ILE A 303 29.85 19.73 8.12
CA ILE A 303 30.02 20.71 9.19
C ILE A 303 31.53 20.97 9.34
N PRO A 304 32.07 22.03 8.70
CA PRO A 304 33.45 22.39 8.91
C PRO A 304 33.64 22.91 10.34
N TYR A 305 34.72 22.52 10.99
CA TYR A 305 35.12 23.13 12.24
C TYR A 305 36.37 23.99 12.03
N GLY A 306 36.37 25.15 12.68
CA GLY A 306 37.45 26.11 12.60
C GLY A 306 38.76 25.59 13.23
N GLU A 307 39.82 26.39 13.07
CA GLU A 307 41.12 26.16 13.69
C GLU A 307 41.06 26.23 15.21
#